data_54c84330dafdc39ffceebb87513cc27e
#
_entry.id   54c84330dafdc39ffceebb87513cc27e
#
_cell.length_a   1.000
_cell.length_b   1.000
_cell.length_c   1.000
_cell.angle_alpha   90.00
_cell.angle_beta   90.00
_cell.angle_gamma   90.00
#
_symmetry.space_group_name_H-M   'P 1'
#
loop_
_entity.id
_entity.type
_entity.pdbx_description
1 polymer ?
#
loop_
_entity_poly.entity_id
_entity_poly.type
_entity_poly.pdbx_seq_one_letter_code
_entity_poly.pdbx_strand_id
1 'polypeptide(L)'
;METSEFIRQHINDDIRTLALMGKHFPKVDLPYALDQIRGHQLARTKLPTWTSTEGIVYPPHLNMEQCSSEQTALYKQNIVRRLLQKLQTKNNATLIDLTGGFGVDFSYMSIPFNKAVYVERNKQLYNIATHNFECLKLHNISAENKDSIDVLHKLNNASIIFLDPARRNSNGKKLFRLLIVSRMCLNYAMNL
;
A
#
# COMPACT_ATOMS: atom_id res chain seq x y z
N MET A 1 20.91 -22.48 8.09
CA MET A 1 20.01 -21.36 8.50
C MET A 1 19.04 -21.11 7.39
N GLU A 2 17.75 -21.09 7.68
CA GLU A 2 16.68 -20.74 6.75
C GLU A 2 16.55 -19.22 6.63
N THR A 3 15.98 -18.74 5.52
CA THR A 3 15.88 -17.28 5.25
C THR A 3 15.11 -16.51 6.34
N SER A 4 14.02 -17.08 6.86
CA SER A 4 13.24 -16.44 7.93
C SER A 4 14.00 -16.32 9.24
N GLU A 5 14.79 -17.33 9.58
CA GLU A 5 15.66 -17.30 10.75
C GLU A 5 16.78 -16.28 10.61
N PHE A 6 17.38 -16.19 9.42
CA PHE A 6 18.38 -15.17 9.10
C PHE A 6 17.82 -13.74 9.29
N ILE A 7 16.64 -13.46 8.74
CA ILE A 7 15.97 -12.17 8.90
C ILE A 7 15.79 -11.83 10.38
N ARG A 8 15.26 -12.77 11.17
CA ARG A 8 15.02 -12.55 12.61
C ARG A 8 16.30 -12.27 13.40
N GLN A 9 17.39 -13.01 13.12
CA GLN A 9 18.66 -12.84 13.82
C GLN A 9 19.36 -11.53 13.47
N HIS A 10 19.21 -11.06 12.21
CA HIS A 10 19.93 -9.92 11.66
C HIS A 10 19.06 -8.67 11.49
N ILE A 11 17.89 -8.61 12.11
CA ILE A 11 16.90 -7.54 11.90
C ILE A 11 17.42 -6.13 12.25
N ASN A 12 18.45 -6.06 13.10
CA ASN A 12 19.07 -4.82 13.55
C ASN A 12 20.44 -4.52 12.92
N ASP A 13 20.95 -5.45 12.11
CA ASP A 13 22.32 -5.37 11.61
C ASP A 13 22.42 -4.42 10.40
N ASP A 14 23.63 -3.99 10.12
CA ASP A 14 23.91 -3.13 8.96
C ASP A 14 23.75 -3.90 7.65
N ILE A 15 22.90 -3.39 6.77
CA ILE A 15 22.57 -4.02 5.47
C ILE A 15 23.76 -4.20 4.57
N ARG A 16 24.72 -3.28 4.58
CA ARG A 16 25.90 -3.36 3.71
C ARG A 16 26.82 -4.49 4.17
N THR A 17 26.99 -4.61 5.47
CA THR A 17 27.75 -5.70 6.07
C THR A 17 27.12 -7.05 5.75
N LEU A 18 25.81 -7.19 5.92
CA LEU A 18 25.09 -8.42 5.59
C LEU A 18 25.20 -8.79 4.10
N ALA A 19 25.12 -7.81 3.21
CA ALA A 19 25.26 -8.04 1.76
C ALA A 19 26.64 -8.65 1.40
N LEU A 20 27.71 -8.24 2.11
CA LEU A 20 29.07 -8.78 1.90
C LEU A 20 29.23 -10.21 2.45
N MET A 21 28.43 -10.57 3.47
CA MET A 21 28.49 -11.88 4.11
C MET A 21 27.73 -12.98 3.36
N GLY A 22 27.06 -12.69 2.26
CA GLY A 22 26.16 -13.61 1.56
C GLY A 22 26.76 -14.97 1.18
N LYS A 23 28.06 -15.01 0.90
CA LYS A 23 28.78 -16.26 0.59
C LYS A 23 28.78 -17.27 1.76
N HIS A 24 28.60 -16.82 3.00
CA HIS A 24 28.59 -17.67 4.20
C HIS A 24 27.21 -18.32 4.44
N PHE A 25 26.17 -17.88 3.72
CA PHE A 25 24.80 -18.33 3.90
C PHE A 25 24.16 -18.85 2.59
N PRO A 26 24.67 -19.94 2.00
CA PRO A 26 24.27 -20.39 0.65
C PRO A 26 22.80 -20.85 0.55
N LYS A 27 22.13 -21.10 1.68
CA LYS A 27 20.71 -21.50 1.73
C LYS A 27 19.75 -20.34 1.97
N VAL A 28 20.27 -19.12 2.19
CA VAL A 28 19.48 -17.92 2.43
C VAL A 28 19.18 -17.22 1.11
N ASP A 29 17.92 -16.91 0.85
CA ASP A 29 17.56 -15.94 -0.18
C ASP A 29 17.97 -14.54 0.29
N LEU A 30 19.25 -14.21 0.04
CA LEU A 30 19.84 -12.98 0.58
C LEU A 30 19.17 -11.73 0.03
N PRO A 31 18.85 -11.59 -1.27
CA PRO A 31 18.13 -10.41 -1.77
C PRO A 31 16.82 -10.17 -1.03
N TYR A 32 16.00 -11.20 -0.89
CA TYR A 32 14.76 -11.12 -0.14
C TYR A 32 15.00 -10.77 1.35
N ALA A 33 15.96 -11.43 2.00
CA ALA A 33 16.26 -11.18 3.40
C ALA A 33 16.69 -9.73 3.65
N LEU A 34 17.54 -9.17 2.78
CA LEU A 34 17.98 -7.78 2.87
C LEU A 34 16.84 -6.78 2.67
N ASP A 35 15.91 -7.05 1.73
CA ASP A 35 14.72 -6.23 1.55
C ASP A 35 13.82 -6.25 2.79
N GLN A 36 13.61 -7.42 3.41
CA GLN A 36 12.82 -7.54 4.64
C GLN A 36 13.46 -6.81 5.83
N ILE A 37 14.77 -7.00 6.06
CA ILE A 37 15.50 -6.33 7.14
C ILE A 37 15.48 -4.82 6.95
N ARG A 38 15.79 -4.33 5.76
CA ARG A 38 15.78 -2.92 5.43
C ARG A 38 14.38 -2.31 5.53
N GLY A 39 13.38 -3.03 5.01
CA GLY A 39 11.99 -2.63 5.11
C GLY A 39 11.53 -2.47 6.55
N HIS A 40 11.85 -3.44 7.42
CA HIS A 40 11.55 -3.38 8.84
C HIS A 40 12.26 -2.20 9.54
N GLN A 41 13.56 -2.01 9.27
CA GLN A 41 14.33 -0.90 9.87
C GLN A 41 13.75 0.47 9.49
N LEU A 42 13.37 0.67 8.21
CA LEU A 42 12.72 1.90 7.75
C LEU A 42 11.31 2.06 8.34
N ALA A 43 10.57 0.96 8.46
CA ALA A 43 9.20 0.96 8.97
C ALA A 43 9.10 1.35 10.45
N ARG A 44 10.12 1.14 11.26
CA ARG A 44 10.13 1.52 12.70
C ARG A 44 9.75 2.97 12.92
N THR A 45 10.21 3.87 12.07
CA THR A 45 9.91 5.30 12.15
C THR A 45 8.77 5.71 11.23
N LYS A 46 8.64 5.06 10.08
CA LYS A 46 7.70 5.43 9.03
C LYS A 46 6.31 4.83 9.23
N LEU A 47 6.24 3.58 9.73
CA LEU A 47 5.03 2.76 9.87
C LEU A 47 5.04 1.99 11.20
N PRO A 48 5.05 2.65 12.36
CA PRO A 48 5.21 2.00 13.66
C PRO A 48 4.13 0.94 13.95
N THR A 49 2.88 1.18 13.59
CA THR A 49 1.79 0.18 13.76
C THR A 49 2.04 -1.07 12.93
N TRP A 50 2.51 -0.92 11.69
CA TRP A 50 2.83 -2.07 10.83
C TRP A 50 4.02 -2.86 11.40
N THR A 51 5.05 -2.16 11.90
CA THR A 51 6.23 -2.81 12.48
C THR A 51 5.91 -3.62 13.73
N SER A 52 4.90 -3.20 14.51
CA SER A 52 4.42 -3.92 15.68
C SER A 52 3.45 -5.06 15.36
N THR A 53 3.03 -5.20 14.11
CA THR A 53 2.14 -6.26 13.64
C THR A 53 2.97 -7.45 13.17
N GLU A 54 2.69 -8.63 13.70
CA GLU A 54 3.38 -9.87 13.32
C GLU A 54 3.03 -10.27 11.87
N GLY A 55 4.00 -10.79 11.15
CA GLY A 55 3.80 -11.34 9.81
C GLY A 55 3.85 -10.32 8.68
N ILE A 56 4.08 -9.04 8.94
CA ILE A 56 4.21 -8.02 7.89
C ILE A 56 5.38 -8.34 6.95
N VAL A 57 5.10 -8.30 5.65
CA VAL A 57 6.08 -8.46 4.57
C VAL A 57 6.34 -7.10 3.92
N TYR A 58 7.59 -6.76 3.73
CA TYR A 58 8.01 -5.49 3.15
C TYR A 58 8.31 -5.63 1.66
N PRO A 59 7.92 -4.67 0.83
CA PRO A 59 8.21 -4.67 -0.60
C PRO A 59 9.67 -4.26 -0.85
N PRO A 60 10.16 -4.39 -2.10
CA PRO A 60 11.47 -3.89 -2.49
C PRO A 60 11.71 -2.44 -2.04
N HIS A 61 12.95 -2.12 -1.72
CA HIS A 61 13.35 -0.86 -1.09
C HIS A 61 12.74 0.40 -1.71
N LEU A 62 12.70 0.50 -3.04
CA LEU A 62 12.14 1.68 -3.72
C LEU A 62 10.67 1.92 -3.36
N ASN A 63 9.89 0.86 -3.23
CA ASN A 63 8.48 0.93 -2.86
C ASN A 63 8.32 1.37 -1.39
N MET A 64 9.22 0.91 -0.51
CA MET A 64 9.26 1.37 0.88
C MET A 64 9.61 2.85 1.01
N GLU A 65 10.51 3.37 0.19
CA GLU A 65 10.84 4.80 0.19
C GLU A 65 9.67 5.65 -0.29
N GLN A 66 8.96 5.19 -1.32
CA GLN A 66 7.89 5.94 -1.97
C GLN A 66 6.54 5.87 -1.24
N CYS A 67 6.29 4.87 -0.41
CA CYS A 67 5.03 4.77 0.32
C CYS A 67 4.85 5.93 1.31
N SER A 68 3.62 6.23 1.67
CA SER A 68 3.29 7.23 2.71
C SER A 68 3.83 6.80 4.07
N SER A 69 4.12 7.79 4.94
CA SER A 69 4.26 7.52 6.37
C SER A 69 2.89 7.23 6.99
N GLU A 70 2.88 6.59 8.13
CA GLU A 70 1.66 6.34 8.92
C GLU A 70 0.91 7.64 9.24
N GLN A 71 1.63 8.69 9.61
CA GLN A 71 1.04 10.01 9.85
C GLN A 71 0.34 10.57 8.60
N THR A 72 0.96 10.42 7.43
CA THR A 72 0.36 10.84 6.16
C THR A 72 -0.89 10.03 5.84
N ALA A 73 -0.86 8.71 6.07
CA ALA A 73 -2.00 7.82 5.85
C ALA A 73 -3.17 8.15 6.81
N LEU A 74 -2.87 8.42 8.07
CA LEU A 74 -3.86 8.89 9.07
C LEU A 74 -4.46 10.25 8.69
N TYR A 75 -3.66 11.17 8.16
CA TYR A 75 -4.16 12.44 7.63
C TYR A 75 -5.14 12.22 6.47
N LYS A 76 -4.79 11.36 5.50
CA LYS A 76 -5.67 10.97 4.40
C LYS A 76 -6.96 10.32 4.92
N GLN A 77 -6.88 9.43 5.90
CA GLN A 77 -8.06 8.85 6.57
C GLN A 77 -8.99 9.94 7.14
N ASN A 78 -8.45 10.94 7.80
CA ASN A 78 -9.25 12.03 8.34
C ASN A 78 -9.95 12.85 7.26
N ILE A 79 -9.29 13.09 6.11
CA ILE A 79 -9.92 13.73 4.95
C ILE A 79 -11.11 12.89 4.47
N VAL A 80 -10.91 11.60 4.29
CA VAL A 80 -11.97 10.67 3.80
C VAL A 80 -13.15 10.65 4.76
N ARG A 81 -12.92 10.61 6.08
CA ARG A 81 -13.98 10.68 7.11
C ARG A 81 -14.81 11.95 7.00
N ARG A 82 -14.16 13.11 6.82
CA ARG A 82 -14.85 14.39 6.63
C ARG A 82 -15.70 14.41 5.34
N LEU A 83 -15.18 13.82 4.25
CA LEU A 83 -15.92 13.69 3.00
C LEU A 83 -17.15 12.80 3.17
N LEU A 84 -17.02 11.65 3.83
CA LEU A 84 -18.16 10.75 4.12
C LEU A 84 -19.25 11.43 4.92
N GLN A 85 -18.88 12.25 5.90
CA GLN A 85 -19.87 13.03 6.68
C GLN A 85 -20.65 13.99 5.79
N LYS A 86 -19.99 14.66 4.82
CA LYS A 86 -20.64 15.57 3.88
C LYS A 86 -21.54 14.85 2.86
N LEU A 87 -21.15 13.66 2.44
CA LEU A 87 -21.88 12.87 1.44
C LEU A 87 -23.14 12.20 2.00
N GLN A 88 -23.37 12.20 3.32
CA GLN A 88 -24.51 11.56 4.00
C GLN A 88 -24.67 10.05 3.70
N THR A 89 -23.60 9.38 3.20
CA THR A 89 -23.63 7.98 2.72
C THR A 89 -23.20 6.99 3.80
N LYS A 90 -23.52 7.22 5.07
CA LYS A 90 -22.96 6.48 6.21
C LYS A 90 -23.15 4.96 6.15
N ASN A 91 -24.21 4.45 5.53
CA ASN A 91 -24.58 3.03 5.65
C ASN A 91 -24.18 2.15 4.46
N ASN A 92 -23.66 2.70 3.36
CA ASN A 92 -23.25 1.92 2.17
C ASN A 92 -22.08 2.57 1.43
N ALA A 93 -21.16 3.18 2.17
CA ALA A 93 -20.03 3.86 1.56
C ALA A 93 -18.98 2.85 1.05
N THR A 94 -18.56 3.04 -0.19
CA THR A 94 -17.51 2.25 -0.84
C THR A 94 -16.33 3.15 -1.20
N LEU A 95 -15.12 2.75 -0.75
CA LEU A 95 -13.84 3.29 -1.20
C LEU A 95 -13.30 2.42 -2.34
N ILE A 96 -12.72 3.05 -3.35
CA ILE A 96 -11.93 2.36 -4.37
C ILE A 96 -10.59 3.08 -4.49
N ASP A 97 -9.50 2.34 -4.26
CA ASP A 97 -8.15 2.81 -4.54
C ASP A 97 -7.66 2.15 -5.83
N LEU A 98 -7.50 2.95 -6.88
CA LEU A 98 -7.06 2.51 -8.20
C LEU A 98 -5.54 2.45 -8.35
N THR A 99 -4.79 2.86 -7.33
CA THR A 99 -3.32 2.97 -7.36
C THR A 99 -2.69 2.43 -6.08
N GLY A 100 -3.17 1.27 -5.64
CA GLY A 100 -2.95 0.72 -4.32
C GLY A 100 -1.51 0.63 -3.82
N GLY A 101 -0.55 0.32 -4.71
CA GLY A 101 0.88 0.24 -4.36
C GLY A 101 1.15 -0.73 -3.22
N PHE A 102 1.95 -0.32 -2.22
CA PHE A 102 2.19 -1.11 -1.02
C PHE A 102 0.97 -1.21 -0.07
N GLY A 103 -0.06 -0.40 -0.29
CA GLY A 103 -1.32 -0.47 0.45
C GLY A 103 -1.36 0.33 1.76
N VAL A 104 -0.35 1.11 2.09
CA VAL A 104 -0.30 1.87 3.34
C VAL A 104 -1.47 2.86 3.44
N ASP A 105 -1.64 3.73 2.46
CA ASP A 105 -2.74 4.70 2.45
C ASP A 105 -4.11 4.02 2.47
N PHE A 106 -4.25 2.98 1.64
CA PHE A 106 -5.48 2.21 1.55
C PHE A 106 -5.87 1.57 2.88
N SER A 107 -4.92 0.97 3.61
CA SER A 107 -5.19 0.29 4.89
C SER A 107 -5.84 1.22 5.92
N TYR A 108 -5.40 2.47 5.99
CA TYR A 108 -5.97 3.48 6.89
C TYR A 108 -7.26 4.09 6.34
N MET A 109 -7.29 4.43 5.04
CA MET A 109 -8.47 5.02 4.42
C MET A 109 -9.67 4.06 4.36
N SER A 110 -9.45 2.75 4.30
CA SER A 110 -10.53 1.75 4.24
C SER A 110 -11.35 1.65 5.53
N ILE A 111 -10.77 1.98 6.69
CA ILE A 111 -11.38 1.79 8.01
C ILE A 111 -12.78 2.42 8.15
N PRO A 112 -13.05 3.65 7.68
CA PRO A 112 -14.37 4.26 7.83
C PRO A 112 -15.43 3.76 6.82
N PHE A 113 -15.10 2.80 5.95
CA PHE A 113 -16.01 2.31 4.91
C PHE A 113 -16.60 0.93 5.25
N ASN A 114 -17.80 0.66 4.72
CA ASN A 114 -18.39 -0.68 4.78
C ASN A 114 -17.72 -1.63 3.79
N LYS A 115 -17.28 -1.10 2.65
CA LYS A 115 -16.56 -1.84 1.62
C LYS A 115 -15.42 -0.99 1.05
N ALA A 116 -14.25 -1.60 0.89
CA ALA A 116 -13.11 -0.98 0.24
C ALA A 116 -12.53 -1.92 -0.82
N VAL A 117 -12.21 -1.38 -1.99
CA VAL A 117 -11.64 -2.11 -3.12
C VAL A 117 -10.22 -1.58 -3.36
N TYR A 118 -9.26 -2.47 -3.24
CA TYR A 118 -7.85 -2.21 -3.53
C TYR A 118 -7.52 -2.73 -4.92
N VAL A 119 -6.92 -1.88 -5.76
CA VAL A 119 -6.50 -2.24 -7.12
C VAL A 119 -5.01 -1.98 -7.30
N GLU A 120 -4.27 -3.00 -7.68
CA GLU A 120 -2.84 -2.91 -7.99
C GLU A 120 -2.48 -3.82 -9.17
N ARG A 121 -1.84 -3.26 -10.19
CA ARG A 121 -1.44 -3.98 -11.40
C ARG A 121 -0.18 -4.82 -11.20
N ASN A 122 0.75 -4.38 -10.35
CA ASN A 122 1.96 -5.13 -10.06
C ASN A 122 1.62 -6.32 -9.15
N LYS A 123 1.77 -7.53 -9.69
CA LYS A 123 1.43 -8.78 -8.99
C LYS A 123 2.18 -8.98 -7.68
N GLN A 124 3.46 -8.58 -7.64
CA GLN A 124 4.27 -8.71 -6.43
C GLN A 124 3.75 -7.79 -5.31
N LEU A 125 3.51 -6.50 -5.62
CA LEU A 125 2.93 -5.55 -4.67
C LEU A 125 1.53 -5.96 -4.22
N TYR A 126 0.70 -6.43 -5.17
CA TYR A 126 -0.61 -6.96 -4.87
C TYR A 126 -0.55 -8.10 -3.85
N ASN A 127 0.32 -9.09 -4.05
CA ASN A 127 0.46 -10.23 -3.13
C ASN A 127 0.95 -9.79 -1.75
N ILE A 128 1.92 -8.87 -1.68
CA ILE A 128 2.44 -8.33 -0.43
C ILE A 128 1.34 -7.54 0.31
N ALA A 129 0.64 -6.66 -0.38
CA ALA A 129 -0.39 -5.83 0.23
C ALA A 129 -1.56 -6.67 0.77
N THR A 130 -2.06 -7.63 -0.01
CA THR A 130 -3.16 -8.52 0.42
C THR A 130 -2.78 -9.35 1.63
N HIS A 131 -1.57 -9.93 1.66
CA HIS A 131 -1.05 -10.61 2.84
C HIS A 131 -1.01 -9.68 4.07
N ASN A 132 -0.51 -8.46 3.91
CA ASN A 132 -0.41 -7.50 5.01
C ASN A 132 -1.80 -7.03 5.50
N PHE A 133 -2.79 -6.92 4.62
CA PHE A 133 -4.16 -6.60 5.03
C PHE A 133 -4.76 -7.69 5.94
N GLU A 134 -4.44 -8.96 5.69
CA GLU A 134 -4.82 -10.08 6.56
C GLU A 134 -4.13 -9.96 7.92
N CYS A 135 -2.81 -9.70 7.95
CA CYS A 135 -2.06 -9.47 9.20
C CYS A 135 -2.64 -8.29 10.01
N LEU A 136 -3.05 -7.22 9.33
CA LEU A 136 -3.69 -6.03 9.92
C LEU A 136 -5.17 -6.25 10.28
N LYS A 137 -5.74 -7.43 10.02
CA LYS A 137 -7.14 -7.81 10.31
C LYS A 137 -8.16 -6.87 9.66
N LEU A 138 -7.93 -6.47 8.43
CA LEU A 138 -8.84 -5.63 7.67
C LEU A 138 -9.87 -6.50 6.94
N HIS A 139 -11.11 -6.56 7.43
CA HIS A 139 -12.15 -7.51 6.95
C HIS A 139 -13.09 -6.94 5.90
N ASN A 140 -13.10 -5.62 5.70
CA ASN A 140 -13.99 -4.91 4.77
C ASN A 140 -13.38 -4.70 3.39
N ILE A 141 -12.30 -5.40 3.07
CA ILE A 141 -11.50 -5.21 1.86
C ILE A 141 -11.78 -6.29 0.83
N SER A 142 -11.87 -5.90 -0.43
CA SER A 142 -11.66 -6.75 -1.60
C SER A 142 -10.48 -6.23 -2.41
N ALA A 143 -9.71 -7.13 -3.01
CA ALA A 143 -8.51 -6.77 -3.76
C ALA A 143 -8.55 -7.31 -5.19
N GLU A 144 -8.10 -6.52 -6.16
CA GLU A 144 -8.06 -6.87 -7.58
C GLU A 144 -6.65 -6.61 -8.15
N ASN A 145 -6.04 -7.64 -8.73
CA ASN A 145 -4.79 -7.49 -9.48
C ASN A 145 -5.11 -7.15 -10.93
N LYS A 146 -5.37 -5.87 -11.19
CA LYS A 146 -5.81 -5.36 -12.51
C LYS A 146 -5.20 -4.00 -12.80
N ASP A 147 -5.28 -3.58 -14.05
CA ASP A 147 -5.02 -2.20 -14.42
C ASP A 147 -6.16 -1.28 -13.93
N SER A 148 -5.78 -0.09 -13.47
CA SER A 148 -6.73 0.91 -12.94
C SER A 148 -7.76 1.35 -13.98
N ILE A 149 -7.38 1.43 -15.26
CA ILE A 149 -8.26 1.85 -16.35
C ILE A 149 -9.36 0.81 -16.58
N ASP A 150 -8.99 -0.48 -16.59
CA ASP A 150 -9.94 -1.57 -16.77
C ASP A 150 -11.00 -1.62 -15.66
N VAL A 151 -10.59 -1.26 -14.43
CA VAL A 151 -11.51 -1.20 -13.29
C VAL A 151 -12.37 0.05 -13.37
N LEU A 152 -11.79 1.21 -13.70
CA LEU A 152 -12.49 2.48 -13.79
C LEU A 152 -13.68 2.42 -14.79
N HIS A 153 -13.49 1.80 -15.96
CA HIS A 153 -14.56 1.63 -16.96
C HIS A 153 -15.72 0.75 -16.51
N LYS A 154 -15.52 -0.10 -15.50
CA LYS A 154 -16.54 -1.03 -14.96
C LYS A 154 -17.17 -0.54 -13.66
N LEU A 155 -16.76 0.64 -13.18
CA LEU A 155 -17.22 1.16 -11.90
C LEU A 155 -18.65 1.70 -11.99
N ASN A 156 -19.57 1.02 -11.32
CA ASN A 156 -20.96 1.45 -11.22
C ASN A 156 -21.29 2.21 -9.93
N ASN A 157 -20.58 1.92 -8.82
CA ASN A 157 -20.91 2.45 -7.50
C ASN A 157 -19.66 2.63 -6.62
N ALA A 158 -19.13 3.85 -6.56
CA ALA A 158 -18.11 4.25 -5.60
C ALA A 158 -18.56 5.52 -4.88
N SER A 159 -18.35 5.59 -3.56
CA SER A 159 -18.56 6.82 -2.80
C SER A 159 -17.35 7.72 -2.91
N ILE A 160 -16.15 7.12 -2.85
CA ILE A 160 -14.87 7.81 -3.01
C ILE A 160 -13.96 6.95 -3.88
N ILE A 161 -13.31 7.57 -4.86
CA ILE A 161 -12.21 6.98 -5.64
C ILE A 161 -10.93 7.71 -5.25
N PHE A 162 -9.91 6.93 -4.89
CA PHE A 162 -8.59 7.42 -4.60
C PHE A 162 -7.63 7.10 -5.74
N LEU A 163 -6.82 8.09 -6.12
CA LEU A 163 -5.81 8.00 -7.16
C LEU A 163 -4.55 8.74 -6.70
N ASP A 164 -3.46 8.02 -6.54
CA ASP A 164 -2.13 8.58 -6.29
C ASP A 164 -1.11 7.89 -7.22
N PRO A 165 -1.14 8.20 -8.54
CA PRO A 165 -0.26 7.56 -9.50
C PRO A 165 1.20 7.84 -9.17
N ALA A 166 2.07 6.85 -9.44
CA ALA A 166 3.51 6.95 -9.19
C ALA A 166 4.07 8.28 -9.72
N ARG A 167 4.82 8.98 -8.89
CA ARG A 167 5.31 10.35 -9.14
C ARG A 167 6.26 10.48 -10.34
N ARG A 168 6.66 9.39 -10.97
CA ARG A 168 7.53 9.37 -12.15
C ARG A 168 6.94 8.45 -13.21
N ASN A 169 6.74 8.99 -14.40
CA ASN A 169 6.51 8.15 -15.58
C ASN A 169 7.83 7.49 -16.02
N SER A 170 7.77 6.60 -17.00
CA SER A 170 8.94 5.97 -17.64
C SER A 170 10.02 6.97 -18.12
N ASN A 171 9.67 8.25 -18.27
CA ASN A 171 10.54 9.34 -18.71
C ASN A 171 11.04 10.24 -17.54
N GLY A 172 10.86 9.83 -16.28
CA GLY A 172 11.37 10.54 -15.09
C GLY A 172 10.66 11.84 -14.71
N LYS A 173 9.59 12.25 -15.41
CA LYS A 173 8.83 13.46 -15.07
C LYS A 173 7.93 13.20 -13.86
N LYS A 174 7.93 14.16 -12.91
CA LYS A 174 7.05 14.13 -11.72
C LYS A 174 5.61 14.35 -12.18
N LEU A 175 4.75 13.36 -11.87
CA LEU A 175 3.31 13.50 -11.99
C LEU A 175 2.75 13.77 -10.59
N PHE A 176 2.10 14.92 -10.40
CA PHE A 176 1.38 15.26 -9.17
C PHE A 176 -0.10 15.25 -9.46
N ARG A 177 -0.81 14.22 -9.05
CA ARG A 177 -2.28 14.28 -8.95
C ARG A 177 -2.75 13.35 -7.84
N LEU A 178 -3.19 13.93 -6.74
CA LEU A 178 -4.11 13.30 -5.82
C LEU A 178 -5.52 13.65 -6.35
N LEU A 179 -6.26 12.69 -6.84
CA LEU A 179 -7.64 12.86 -7.23
C LEU A 179 -8.54 12.09 -6.27
N ILE A 180 -9.30 12.81 -5.44
CA ILE A 180 -10.40 12.23 -4.67
C ILE A 180 -11.67 12.64 -5.42
N VAL A 181 -12.33 11.68 -6.06
CA VAL A 181 -13.55 11.94 -6.84
C VAL A 181 -14.72 11.35 -6.07
N SER A 182 -15.69 12.20 -5.73
CA SER A 182 -17.00 11.74 -5.27
C SER A 182 -17.90 11.41 -6.47
N ARG A 183 -18.97 10.65 -6.25
CA ARG A 183 -19.93 10.20 -7.28
C ARG A 183 -20.42 11.32 -8.23
N MET A 184 -20.43 12.59 -7.81
CA MET A 184 -20.83 13.73 -8.63
C MET A 184 -19.83 14.12 -9.73
N CYS A 185 -18.56 13.73 -9.64
CA CYS A 185 -17.50 14.13 -10.57
C CYS A 185 -17.14 13.07 -11.60
N LEU A 186 -17.64 11.83 -11.48
CA LEU A 186 -17.33 10.73 -12.43
C LEU A 186 -17.74 11.06 -13.86
N ASN A 187 -18.85 11.78 -14.05
CA ASN A 187 -19.29 12.20 -15.38
C ASN A 187 -18.37 13.27 -16.01
N TYR A 188 -17.55 13.96 -15.23
CA TYR A 188 -16.58 14.96 -15.71
C TYR A 188 -15.21 14.36 -16.00
N ALA A 189 -14.81 13.33 -15.26
CA ALA A 189 -13.48 12.69 -15.39
C ALA A 189 -13.38 11.75 -16.59
N MET A 190 -14.50 11.25 -17.12
CA MET A 190 -14.55 10.37 -18.29
C MET A 190 -14.43 11.11 -19.64
N ASN A 191 -14.38 12.44 -19.63
CA ASN A 191 -14.26 13.30 -20.82
C ASN A 191 -12.89 14.02 -20.90
N LEU A 192 -11.89 13.63 -20.13
CA LEU A 192 -10.51 14.10 -20.17
C LEU A 192 -9.55 12.98 -20.57
#